data_e11a18b2c65df3ee4c034cc7454f525f
#
_entry.id   e11a18b2c65df3ee4c034cc7454f525f
#
_cell.length_a   1.000
_cell.length_b   1.000
_cell.length_c   1.000
_cell.angle_alpha   90.00
_cell.angle_beta   90.00
_cell.angle_gamma   90.00
#
_symmetry.space_group_name_H-M   'P 1'
#
loop_
_entity.id
_entity.type
_entity.pdbx_description
1 polymer ?
#
loop_
_entity_poly.entity_id
_entity_poly.type
_entity_poly.pdbx_seq_one_letter_code
_entity_poly.pdbx_strand_id
1 'polypeptide(L)'
;QNVAIADIDFPRRKKPARFPVISSLLLPLALPWLWMTPLTWSLGAAILMLLLAGIGLVFWSGLKQWLHARHARRAEALQPPPIDAALAKVQAFAAGHPDWGLRVYETPKGLRVIVTHAAFSPSSPEVQALFQQLEVDPLYAMLCHQQQCFRARVSGKPWRMGLNGLSTQERRWPQPEASRAARQQWVSDYE
;
A
#
# COMPACT_ATOMS: atom_id res chain seq x y z
N GLN A 1 -12.37 4.38 -29.12
CA GLN A 1 -11.73 5.53 -28.46
C GLN A 1 -12.49 5.84 -27.18
N ASN A 2 -11.77 6.07 -26.10
CA ASN A 2 -12.33 6.28 -24.77
C ASN A 2 -11.72 7.53 -24.12
N VAL A 3 -12.41 8.12 -23.17
CA VAL A 3 -11.89 9.22 -22.35
C VAL A 3 -10.69 8.69 -21.55
N ALA A 4 -9.52 9.31 -21.71
CA ALA A 4 -8.33 8.91 -20.99
C ALA A 4 -8.44 9.27 -19.50
N ILE A 5 -8.13 8.29 -18.63
CA ILE A 5 -8.16 8.41 -17.18
C ILE A 5 -6.80 7.96 -16.64
N ALA A 6 -6.23 8.78 -15.77
CA ALA A 6 -4.98 8.49 -15.08
C ALA A 6 -5.24 8.44 -13.57
N ASP A 7 -4.87 7.34 -12.92
CA ASP A 7 -4.93 7.17 -11.46
C ASP A 7 -3.52 7.29 -10.89
N ILE A 8 -3.29 8.29 -10.04
CA ILE A 8 -2.03 8.55 -9.34
C ILE A 8 -2.22 8.08 -7.90
N ASP A 9 -1.66 6.95 -7.54
CA ASP A 9 -1.74 6.41 -6.17
C ASP A 9 -0.65 7.00 -5.28
N PHE A 10 -1.03 7.47 -4.10
CA PHE A 10 -0.06 7.91 -3.09
C PHE A 10 0.71 6.72 -2.52
N PRO A 11 2.01 6.90 -2.21
CA PRO A 11 2.81 5.83 -1.64
C PRO A 11 2.16 5.30 -0.36
N ARG A 12 2.03 3.97 -0.25
CA ARG A 12 1.46 3.35 0.95
C ARG A 12 2.40 3.59 2.13
N ARG A 13 1.89 4.16 3.21
CA ARG A 13 2.62 4.17 4.48
C ARG A 13 2.93 2.72 4.86
N LYS A 14 4.21 2.36 4.88
CA LYS A 14 4.66 1.06 5.38
C LYS A 14 4.27 1.00 6.86
N LYS A 15 3.42 0.02 7.23
CA LYS A 15 3.15 -0.25 8.65
C LYS A 15 4.49 -0.54 9.32
N PRO A 16 4.78 0.07 10.50
CA PRO A 16 6.00 -0.26 11.22
C PRO A 16 6.01 -1.77 11.47
N ALA A 17 7.16 -2.39 11.21
CA ALA A 17 7.33 -3.82 11.50
C ALA A 17 7.00 -4.03 12.99
N ARG A 18 6.04 -4.91 13.27
CA ARG A 18 5.76 -5.33 14.64
C ARG A 18 6.93 -6.21 15.06
N PHE A 19 7.66 -5.79 16.09
CA PHE A 19 8.67 -6.64 16.70
C PHE A 19 8.01 -7.94 17.17
N PRO A 20 8.59 -9.10 16.89
CA PRO A 20 8.19 -10.32 17.58
C PRO A 20 8.68 -10.23 19.04
N VAL A 21 7.80 -9.79 19.92
CA VAL A 21 8.07 -9.72 21.38
C VAL A 21 8.21 -11.12 22.01
N ILE A 22 8.03 -12.17 21.22
CA ILE A 22 7.88 -13.54 21.72
C ILE A 22 9.22 -14.19 22.13
N SER A 23 10.37 -13.68 21.68
CA SER A 23 11.66 -14.34 21.99
C SER A 23 12.30 -13.96 23.33
N SER A 24 11.79 -12.92 24.01
CA SER A 24 12.41 -12.46 25.27
C SER A 24 11.84 -13.09 26.54
N LEU A 25 10.75 -13.84 26.45
CA LEU A 25 10.06 -14.41 27.63
C LEU A 25 10.54 -15.79 28.05
N LEU A 26 11.37 -16.49 27.25
CA LEU A 26 11.82 -17.86 27.58
C LEU A 26 13.19 -17.92 28.31
N LEU A 27 13.88 -16.80 28.49
CA LEU A 27 15.20 -16.76 29.09
C LEU A 27 15.29 -16.86 30.64
N PRO A 28 14.30 -16.44 31.45
CA PRO A 28 14.46 -16.50 32.91
C PRO A 28 14.26 -17.91 33.52
N LEU A 29 13.81 -18.88 32.75
CA LEU A 29 13.54 -20.25 33.29
C LEU A 29 14.77 -21.17 33.37
N ALA A 30 15.90 -20.78 32.77
CA ALA A 30 17.13 -21.57 32.76
C ALA A 30 18.11 -21.23 33.90
N LEU A 31 17.89 -20.16 34.63
CA LEU A 31 18.81 -19.65 35.66
C LEU A 31 18.96 -20.47 36.94
N PRO A 32 18.00 -21.27 37.45
CA PRO A 32 18.16 -21.98 38.71
C PRO A 32 19.10 -23.21 38.66
N TRP A 33 19.40 -23.74 37.47
CA TRP A 33 20.18 -24.99 37.31
C TRP A 33 21.69 -24.78 37.23
N LEU A 34 22.18 -23.56 37.23
CA LEU A 34 23.62 -23.21 37.08
C LEU A 34 24.41 -23.27 38.40
N TRP A 35 23.80 -23.63 39.54
CA TRP A 35 24.42 -23.42 40.87
C TRP A 35 25.00 -24.70 41.50
N MET A 36 25.09 -25.84 40.78
CA MET A 36 25.30 -27.12 41.47
C MET A 36 26.67 -27.78 41.44
N THR A 37 27.72 -27.32 40.71
CA THR A 37 29.06 -27.96 40.86
C THR A 37 30.23 -27.02 40.40
N PRO A 38 31.43 -27.11 41.02
CA PRO A 38 32.59 -26.25 40.71
C PRO A 38 33.19 -26.42 39.31
N LEU A 39 33.04 -27.62 38.69
CA LEU A 39 33.49 -27.87 37.31
C LEU A 39 32.60 -27.19 36.24
N THR A 40 31.39 -26.84 36.62
CA THR A 40 30.39 -26.19 35.73
C THR A 40 30.54 -24.67 35.71
N TRP A 41 31.34 -24.06 36.56
CA TRP A 41 31.48 -22.57 36.63
C TRP A 41 32.07 -21.99 35.38
N SER A 42 33.08 -22.64 34.75
CA SER A 42 33.65 -22.17 33.52
C SER A 42 32.71 -22.32 32.32
N LEU A 43 31.95 -23.43 32.26
CA LEU A 43 30.93 -23.66 31.25
C LEU A 43 29.72 -22.75 31.46
N GLY A 44 29.30 -22.58 32.75
CA GLY A 44 28.23 -21.65 33.11
C GLY A 44 28.54 -20.19 32.75
N ALA A 45 29.78 -19.75 33.00
CA ALA A 45 30.25 -18.42 32.60
C ALA A 45 30.25 -18.24 31.07
N ALA A 46 30.69 -19.26 30.32
CA ALA A 46 30.68 -19.23 28.86
C ALA A 46 29.25 -19.16 28.29
N ILE A 47 28.33 -19.95 28.85
CA ILE A 47 26.91 -19.91 28.46
C ILE A 47 26.29 -18.55 28.76
N LEU A 48 26.58 -17.99 29.94
CA LEU A 48 26.10 -16.66 30.33
C LEU A 48 26.62 -15.59 29.38
N MET A 49 27.89 -15.62 29.03
CA MET A 49 28.49 -14.68 28.05
C MET A 49 27.83 -14.79 26.65
N LEU A 50 27.57 -16.01 26.18
CA LEU A 50 26.88 -16.23 24.90
C LEU A 50 25.44 -15.70 24.94
N LEU A 51 24.72 -15.89 26.06
CA LEU A 51 23.38 -15.35 26.24
C LEU A 51 23.37 -13.84 26.27
N LEU A 52 24.30 -13.21 27.01
CA LEU A 52 24.44 -11.74 27.04
C LEU A 52 24.82 -11.17 25.66
N ALA A 53 25.71 -11.85 24.92
CA ALA A 53 26.06 -11.47 23.56
C ALA A 53 24.85 -11.57 22.62
N GLY A 54 24.06 -12.66 22.73
CA GLY A 54 22.82 -12.83 21.99
C GLY A 54 21.78 -11.74 22.29
N ILE A 55 21.57 -11.42 23.55
CA ILE A 55 20.70 -10.31 23.96
C ILE A 55 21.22 -8.96 23.41
N GLY A 56 22.52 -8.73 23.50
CA GLY A 56 23.18 -7.53 22.96
C GLY A 56 22.96 -7.38 21.46
N LEU A 57 23.10 -8.48 20.68
CA LEU A 57 22.86 -8.48 19.24
C LEU A 57 21.40 -8.18 18.89
N VAL A 58 20.47 -8.77 19.61
CA VAL A 58 19.01 -8.51 19.42
C VAL A 58 18.69 -7.06 19.76
N PHE A 59 19.18 -6.57 20.90
CA PHE A 59 19.01 -5.17 21.29
C PHE A 59 19.62 -4.20 20.28
N TRP A 60 20.83 -4.48 19.81
CA TRP A 60 21.52 -3.67 18.81
C TRP A 60 20.80 -3.64 17.47
N SER A 61 20.28 -4.79 17.02
CA SER A 61 19.47 -4.86 15.80
C SER A 61 18.17 -4.06 15.93
N GLY A 62 17.52 -4.16 17.08
CA GLY A 62 16.32 -3.37 17.40
C GLY A 62 16.58 -1.88 17.44
N LEU A 63 17.67 -1.46 18.08
CA LEU A 63 18.07 -0.06 18.14
C LEU A 63 18.37 0.50 16.75
N LYS A 64 19.13 -0.23 15.92
CA LYS A 64 19.38 0.17 14.53
C LYS A 64 18.06 0.34 13.76
N GLN A 65 17.16 -0.62 13.82
CA GLN A 65 15.87 -0.55 13.13
C GLN A 65 15.03 0.65 13.64
N TRP A 66 15.03 0.90 14.94
CA TRP A 66 14.34 2.05 15.53
C TRP A 66 14.92 3.38 15.05
N LEU A 67 16.26 3.50 15.02
CA LEU A 67 16.94 4.68 14.52
C LEU A 67 16.63 4.93 13.04
N HIS A 68 16.73 3.88 12.20
CA HIS A 68 16.37 3.97 10.78
C HIS A 68 14.90 4.38 10.58
N ALA A 69 13.98 3.79 11.35
CA ALA A 69 12.57 4.17 11.30
C ALA A 69 12.33 5.62 11.75
N ARG A 70 13.08 6.10 12.74
CA ARG A 70 13.01 7.49 13.20
C ARG A 70 13.53 8.47 12.16
N HIS A 71 14.66 8.16 11.51
CA HIS A 71 15.21 8.96 10.42
C HIS A 71 14.27 8.97 9.21
N ALA A 72 13.72 7.82 8.83
CA ALA A 72 12.75 7.73 7.74
C ALA A 72 11.49 8.57 8.02
N ARG A 73 10.94 8.55 9.24
CA ARG A 73 9.79 9.39 9.62
C ARG A 73 10.11 10.88 9.57
N ARG A 74 11.33 11.28 9.98
CA ARG A 74 11.74 12.69 9.89
C ARG A 74 11.90 13.14 8.44
N ALA A 75 12.49 12.29 7.59
CA ALA A 75 12.62 12.57 6.17
C ALA A 75 11.24 12.65 5.48
N GLU A 76 10.30 11.76 5.85
CA GLU A 76 8.90 11.78 5.36
C GLU A 76 8.14 13.04 5.82
N ALA A 77 8.39 13.51 7.05
CA ALA A 77 7.78 14.73 7.59
C ALA A 77 8.29 16.02 6.93
N LEU A 78 9.46 15.98 6.31
CA LEU A 78 10.05 17.11 5.56
C LEU A 78 9.60 17.14 4.09
N GLN A 79 8.97 16.07 3.59
CA GLN A 79 8.43 16.04 2.24
C GLN A 79 7.07 16.75 2.19
N PRO A 80 6.78 17.47 1.10
CA PRO A 80 5.45 18.04 0.91
C PRO A 80 4.38 16.94 0.96
N PRO A 81 3.14 17.27 1.37
CA PRO A 81 2.04 16.32 1.34
C PRO A 81 1.98 15.61 -0.02
N PRO A 82 1.75 14.29 -0.07
CA PRO A 82 1.72 13.53 -1.33
C PRO A 82 0.77 14.12 -2.36
N ILE A 83 -0.30 14.78 -1.90
CA ILE A 83 -1.28 15.44 -2.76
C ILE A 83 -0.66 16.65 -3.48
N ASP A 84 0.11 17.49 -2.78
CA ASP A 84 0.72 18.69 -3.37
C ASP A 84 1.77 18.29 -4.40
N ALA A 85 2.56 17.26 -4.12
CA ALA A 85 3.54 16.72 -5.06
C ALA A 85 2.86 16.16 -6.32
N ALA A 86 1.73 15.48 -6.18
CA ALA A 86 0.96 14.95 -7.31
C ALA A 86 0.30 16.09 -8.10
N LEU A 87 -0.27 17.10 -7.44
CA LEU A 87 -0.84 18.27 -8.08
C LEU A 87 0.21 19.06 -8.87
N ALA A 88 1.41 19.21 -8.31
CA ALA A 88 2.50 19.89 -9.02
C ALA A 88 2.85 19.18 -10.35
N LYS A 89 2.84 17.84 -10.39
CA LYS A 89 3.05 17.08 -11.64
C LYS A 89 1.94 17.34 -12.65
N VAL A 90 0.68 17.35 -12.19
CA VAL A 90 -0.46 17.65 -13.08
C VAL A 90 -0.38 19.06 -13.61
N GLN A 91 -0.01 20.03 -12.78
CA GLN A 91 0.17 21.42 -13.19
C GLN A 91 1.32 21.58 -14.21
N ALA A 92 2.45 20.89 -13.96
CA ALA A 92 3.58 20.89 -14.88
C ALA A 92 3.20 20.28 -16.24
N PHE A 93 2.43 19.17 -16.22
CA PHE A 93 1.90 18.58 -17.46
C PHE A 93 0.98 19.55 -18.20
N ALA A 94 0.02 20.17 -17.49
CA ALA A 94 -0.93 21.13 -18.07
C ALA A 94 -0.23 22.35 -18.67
N ALA A 95 0.83 22.85 -18.02
CA ALA A 95 1.63 23.96 -18.54
C ALA A 95 2.34 23.64 -19.87
N GLY A 96 2.79 22.39 -20.02
CA GLY A 96 3.39 21.90 -21.27
C GLY A 96 2.38 21.52 -22.36
N HIS A 97 1.10 21.43 -22.04
CA HIS A 97 0.04 20.99 -22.94
C HIS A 97 -1.21 21.88 -22.81
N PRO A 98 -1.14 23.14 -23.22
CA PRO A 98 -2.23 24.11 -23.01
C PRO A 98 -3.55 23.74 -23.68
N ASP A 99 -3.50 22.91 -24.73
CA ASP A 99 -4.68 22.46 -25.49
C ASP A 99 -5.37 21.24 -24.80
N TRP A 100 -4.79 20.72 -23.70
CA TRP A 100 -5.35 19.59 -23.01
C TRP A 100 -6.35 20.02 -21.93
N GLY A 101 -7.60 19.62 -22.09
CA GLY A 101 -8.60 19.75 -21.03
C GLY A 101 -8.40 18.67 -19.98
N LEU A 102 -8.08 19.05 -18.74
CA LEU A 102 -7.87 18.13 -17.62
C LEU A 102 -8.85 18.43 -16.49
N ARG A 103 -9.46 17.39 -15.93
CA ARG A 103 -10.21 17.45 -14.66
C ARG A 103 -9.53 16.57 -13.63
N VAL A 104 -9.29 17.14 -12.46
CA VAL A 104 -8.59 16.46 -11.36
C VAL A 104 -9.56 16.24 -10.21
N TYR A 105 -9.59 15.01 -9.72
CA TYR A 105 -10.42 14.58 -8.59
C TYR A 105 -9.55 13.97 -7.52
N GLU A 106 -9.77 14.35 -6.29
CA GLU A 106 -9.17 13.67 -5.14
C GLU A 106 -9.86 12.32 -4.91
N THR A 107 -9.06 11.31 -4.64
CA THR A 107 -9.53 9.96 -4.28
C THR A 107 -8.96 9.58 -2.91
N PRO A 108 -9.56 8.63 -2.19
CA PRO A 108 -9.05 8.23 -0.88
C PRO A 108 -7.60 7.70 -0.86
N LYS A 109 -6.96 7.54 -2.03
CA LYS A 109 -5.59 7.03 -2.14
C LYS A 109 -4.68 7.85 -3.04
N GLY A 110 -5.19 8.88 -3.66
CA GLY A 110 -4.40 9.66 -4.60
C GLY A 110 -5.23 10.66 -5.38
N LEU A 111 -4.84 10.90 -6.61
CA LEU A 111 -5.57 11.75 -7.55
C LEU A 111 -6.03 10.93 -8.75
N ARG A 112 -7.16 11.34 -9.31
CA ARG A 112 -7.64 10.88 -10.61
C ARG A 112 -7.68 12.04 -11.58
N VAL A 113 -7.01 11.91 -12.69
CA VAL A 113 -7.03 12.89 -13.77
C VAL A 113 -7.85 12.33 -14.92
N ILE A 114 -8.81 13.11 -15.40
CA ILE A 114 -9.65 12.79 -16.55
C ILE A 114 -9.33 13.79 -17.66
N VAL A 115 -8.98 13.27 -18.83
CA VAL A 115 -8.73 14.07 -20.03
C VAL A 115 -10.06 14.32 -20.74
N THR A 116 -10.41 15.59 -21.00
CA THR A 116 -11.76 15.96 -21.45
C THR A 116 -11.82 16.55 -22.86
N HIS A 117 -10.69 16.87 -23.48
CA HIS A 117 -10.66 17.54 -24.80
C HIS A 117 -10.77 16.56 -25.97
N ALA A 118 -10.39 15.30 -25.80
CA ALA A 118 -10.43 14.29 -26.84
C ALA A 118 -10.62 12.88 -26.28
N ALA A 119 -10.95 11.94 -27.15
CA ALA A 119 -10.98 10.51 -26.84
C ALA A 119 -9.70 9.84 -27.36
N PHE A 120 -9.11 8.95 -26.57
CA PHE A 120 -7.82 8.32 -26.83
C PHE A 120 -7.90 6.79 -26.85
N SER A 121 -6.95 6.19 -27.53
CA SER A 121 -6.64 4.77 -27.34
C SER A 121 -5.70 4.61 -26.14
N PRO A 122 -5.90 3.59 -25.27
CA PRO A 122 -4.95 3.31 -24.19
C PRO A 122 -3.53 3.01 -24.64
N SER A 123 -3.37 2.61 -25.89
CA SER A 123 -2.06 2.31 -26.51
C SER A 123 -1.44 3.50 -27.24
N SER A 124 -2.11 4.66 -27.27
CA SER A 124 -1.59 5.83 -27.99
C SER A 124 -0.34 6.39 -27.30
N PRO A 125 0.63 6.93 -28.07
CA PRO A 125 1.85 7.53 -27.52
C PRO A 125 1.58 8.67 -26.55
N GLU A 126 0.54 9.45 -26.82
CA GLU A 126 0.14 10.59 -25.99
C GLU A 126 -0.31 10.14 -24.59
N VAL A 127 -1.07 9.05 -24.52
CA VAL A 127 -1.51 8.45 -23.24
C VAL A 127 -0.32 7.86 -22.49
N GLN A 128 0.61 7.22 -23.20
CA GLN A 128 1.81 6.68 -22.56
C GLN A 128 2.69 7.81 -22.00
N ALA A 129 2.84 8.92 -22.71
CA ALA A 129 3.55 10.10 -22.23
C ALA A 129 2.85 10.72 -21.00
N LEU A 130 1.53 10.85 -21.02
CA LEU A 130 0.72 11.30 -19.88
C LEU A 130 0.96 10.39 -18.65
N PHE A 131 0.89 9.07 -18.82
CA PHE A 131 1.07 8.11 -17.74
C PHE A 131 2.47 8.17 -17.14
N GLN A 132 3.50 8.34 -17.96
CA GLN A 132 4.87 8.49 -17.49
C GLN A 132 5.09 9.79 -16.73
N GLN A 133 4.63 10.93 -17.26
CA GLN A 133 4.81 12.23 -16.63
C GLN A 133 4.05 12.38 -15.32
N LEU A 134 2.86 11.78 -15.23
CA LEU A 134 2.05 11.77 -14.02
C LEU A 134 2.43 10.67 -13.03
N GLU A 135 3.39 9.79 -13.36
CA GLU A 135 3.77 8.62 -12.57
C GLU A 135 2.54 7.78 -12.16
N VAL A 136 1.70 7.49 -13.14
CA VAL A 136 0.50 6.66 -12.94
C VAL A 136 0.88 5.27 -12.43
N ASP A 137 0.02 4.67 -11.59
CA ASP A 137 0.23 3.29 -11.10
C ASP A 137 0.56 2.34 -12.27
N PRO A 138 1.75 1.71 -12.27
CA PRO A 138 2.19 0.84 -13.37
C PRO A 138 1.24 -0.33 -13.65
N LEU A 139 0.59 -0.87 -12.59
CA LEU A 139 -0.40 -1.93 -12.75
C LEU A 139 -1.64 -1.41 -13.50
N TYR A 140 -2.10 -0.22 -13.16
CA TYR A 140 -3.22 0.40 -13.86
C TYR A 140 -2.88 0.67 -15.33
N ALA A 141 -1.71 1.26 -15.62
CA ALA A 141 -1.25 1.53 -16.98
C ALA A 141 -1.17 0.24 -17.82
N MET A 142 -0.58 -0.83 -17.25
CA MET A 142 -0.51 -2.14 -17.88
C MET A 142 -1.91 -2.71 -18.19
N LEU A 143 -2.84 -2.64 -17.23
CA LEU A 143 -4.21 -3.13 -17.42
C LEU A 143 -4.96 -2.34 -18.49
N CYS A 144 -4.82 -1.02 -18.53
CA CYS A 144 -5.41 -0.18 -19.59
C CYS A 144 -4.91 -0.60 -20.98
N HIS A 145 -3.61 -0.84 -21.10
CA HIS A 145 -3.00 -1.30 -22.35
C HIS A 145 -3.50 -2.69 -22.76
N GLN A 146 -3.50 -3.67 -21.84
CA GLN A 146 -3.94 -5.05 -22.14
C GLN A 146 -5.43 -5.14 -22.49
N GLN A 147 -6.26 -4.39 -21.78
CA GLN A 147 -7.72 -4.46 -21.92
C GLN A 147 -8.26 -3.43 -22.93
N GLN A 148 -7.40 -2.62 -23.50
CA GLN A 148 -7.74 -1.56 -24.46
C GLN A 148 -8.88 -0.65 -23.97
N CYS A 149 -8.92 -0.38 -22.65
CA CYS A 149 -9.92 0.51 -22.04
C CYS A 149 -9.36 1.21 -20.79
N PHE A 150 -9.86 2.39 -20.53
CA PHE A 150 -9.63 3.08 -19.26
C PHE A 150 -10.72 2.69 -18.26
N ARG A 151 -10.33 2.45 -17.03
CA ARG A 151 -11.26 2.05 -15.96
C ARG A 151 -11.21 3.02 -14.80
N ALA A 152 -12.37 3.54 -14.45
CA ALA A 152 -12.56 4.31 -13.22
C ALA A 152 -13.64 3.65 -12.37
N ARG A 153 -13.33 3.44 -11.09
CA ARG A 153 -14.38 3.07 -10.14
C ARG A 153 -15.07 4.36 -9.69
N VAL A 154 -16.37 4.42 -9.88
CA VAL A 154 -17.20 5.58 -9.51
C VAL A 154 -17.73 5.45 -8.08
N SER A 155 -17.90 4.19 -7.60
CA SER A 155 -18.39 3.86 -6.26
C SER A 155 -17.27 3.46 -5.29
N GLY A 156 -17.51 3.60 -4.00
CA GLY A 156 -16.59 3.14 -2.95
C GLY A 156 -16.32 1.62 -3.03
N LYS A 157 -15.27 1.16 -2.40
CA LYS A 157 -15.07 -0.28 -2.24
C LYS A 157 -15.97 -0.78 -1.10
N PRO A 158 -16.64 -1.94 -1.24
CA PRO A 158 -17.60 -2.42 -0.23
C PRO A 158 -17.06 -2.37 1.20
N TRP A 159 -15.84 -2.85 1.42
CA TRP A 159 -15.23 -2.83 2.76
C TRP A 159 -14.92 -1.43 3.33
N ARG A 160 -14.95 -0.38 2.51
CA ARG A 160 -14.86 1.02 2.96
C ARG A 160 -16.21 1.59 3.33
N MET A 161 -17.27 0.97 2.82
CA MET A 161 -18.67 1.28 3.14
C MET A 161 -19.18 0.43 4.30
N GLY A 162 -18.32 -0.38 4.93
CA GLY A 162 -18.71 -1.28 6.01
C GLY A 162 -19.39 -2.58 5.55
N LEU A 163 -19.41 -2.84 4.24
CA LEU A 163 -20.08 -4.00 3.66
C LEU A 163 -19.08 -5.09 3.26
N ASN A 164 -19.52 -6.35 3.33
CA ASN A 164 -18.80 -7.46 2.73
C ASN A 164 -18.96 -7.44 1.20
N GLY A 165 -17.92 -7.87 0.49
CA GLY A 165 -18.04 -8.05 -0.96
C GLY A 165 -18.97 -9.20 -1.30
N LEU A 166 -19.66 -9.09 -2.44
CA LEU A 166 -20.44 -10.20 -2.99
C LEU A 166 -19.58 -11.46 -3.20
N SER A 167 -20.13 -12.62 -2.93
CA SER A 167 -19.52 -13.93 -3.19
C SER A 167 -19.28 -14.14 -4.70
N THR A 168 -18.48 -15.15 -5.05
CA THR A 168 -18.22 -15.47 -6.47
C THR A 168 -19.47 -15.84 -7.24
N GLN A 169 -20.45 -16.51 -6.60
CA GLN A 169 -21.72 -16.87 -7.22
C GLN A 169 -22.61 -15.66 -7.45
N GLU A 170 -22.71 -14.76 -6.47
CA GLU A 170 -23.50 -13.52 -6.55
C GLU A 170 -22.93 -12.52 -7.58
N ARG A 171 -21.64 -12.60 -7.89
CA ARG A 171 -20.99 -11.79 -8.94
C ARG A 171 -21.09 -12.37 -10.35
N ARG A 172 -21.53 -13.61 -10.49
CA ARG A 172 -21.58 -14.30 -11.77
C ARG A 172 -22.57 -13.63 -12.74
N TRP A 173 -22.21 -13.59 -14.02
CA TRP A 173 -23.10 -13.11 -15.07
C TRP A 173 -23.23 -14.18 -16.18
N PRO A 174 -24.42 -14.46 -16.72
CA PRO A 174 -25.72 -13.91 -16.28
C PRO A 174 -26.08 -14.30 -14.84
N GLN A 175 -26.85 -13.46 -14.16
CA GLN A 175 -27.13 -13.63 -12.74
C GLN A 175 -28.01 -14.87 -12.49
N PRO A 176 -27.56 -15.84 -11.65
CA PRO A 176 -28.39 -16.98 -11.27
C PRO A 176 -29.61 -16.53 -10.46
N GLU A 177 -30.75 -17.16 -10.71
CA GLU A 177 -32.02 -16.88 -10.02
C GLU A 177 -31.86 -16.97 -8.50
N ALA A 178 -31.18 -18.02 -8.01
CA ALA A 178 -30.97 -18.27 -6.59
C ALA A 178 -30.16 -17.18 -5.87
N SER A 179 -29.39 -16.37 -6.57
CA SER A 179 -28.57 -15.29 -5.98
C SER A 179 -29.17 -13.89 -6.18
N ARG A 180 -30.31 -13.77 -6.85
CA ARG A 180 -30.92 -12.49 -7.19
C ARG A 180 -31.33 -11.70 -5.94
N ALA A 181 -32.03 -12.34 -5.00
CA ALA A 181 -32.48 -11.69 -3.77
C ALA A 181 -31.33 -11.20 -2.91
N ALA A 182 -30.29 -12.01 -2.72
CA ALA A 182 -29.10 -11.64 -1.94
C ALA A 182 -28.36 -10.45 -2.59
N ARG A 183 -28.27 -10.42 -3.91
CA ARG A 183 -27.66 -9.31 -4.64
C ARG A 183 -28.51 -8.03 -4.56
N GLN A 184 -29.82 -8.12 -4.65
CA GLN A 184 -30.72 -6.97 -4.49
C GLN A 184 -30.60 -6.37 -3.09
N GLN A 185 -30.59 -7.21 -2.05
CA GLN A 185 -30.38 -6.76 -0.69
C GLN A 185 -29.01 -6.06 -0.56
N TRP A 186 -27.95 -6.65 -1.10
CA TRP A 186 -26.62 -6.05 -1.08
C TRP A 186 -26.58 -4.68 -1.77
N VAL A 187 -27.30 -4.50 -2.89
CA VAL A 187 -27.38 -3.21 -3.59
C VAL A 187 -28.10 -2.20 -2.72
N SER A 188 -29.23 -2.58 -2.09
CA SER A 188 -29.97 -1.72 -1.18
C SER A 188 -29.15 -1.28 0.04
N ASP A 189 -28.35 -2.19 0.60
CA ASP A 189 -27.45 -1.87 1.74
C ASP A 189 -26.28 -0.96 1.32
N TYR A 190 -25.95 -0.94 0.03
CA TYR A 190 -24.86 -0.16 -0.52
C TYR A 190 -25.27 1.28 -0.85
N GLU A 191 -26.51 1.51 -1.25
CA GLU A 191 -27.09 2.82 -1.63
C GLU A 191 -27.43 3.67 -0.40
#